data_279720c57f2b30ea0b369cef31a21234
#
_entry.id   279720c57f2b30ea0b369cef31a21234
#
_cell.length_a   1.000
_cell.length_b   1.000
_cell.length_c   1.000
_cell.angle_alpha   90.00
_cell.angle_beta   90.00
_cell.angle_gamma   90.00
#
_symmetry.space_group_name_H-M   'P 1'
#
loop_
_entity.id
_entity.type
_entity.pdbx_description
1 polymer ?
#
loop_
_entity_poly.entity_id
_entity_poly.type
_entity_poly.pdbx_seq_one_letter_code
_entity_poly.pdbx_strand_id
1 'polypeptide(L)'
;MANYVFISLQDENKISIFTLDDESGKLTLTVDVPVSDAPSGLAISPDRKSLYVAHRDPTGISSWTIDQGTGGLTQIGNVSTESWSAHMTTDRKGRYLLSAYYQAGHVAVHPIGAEGAVEDPPVEWLATDIGAHAIQTDPSNRFAFVPHIARLFDNVMEPPKDELGPNVIFQFKFDEDTGRLTPNSPLKLDPGEGLGPRYYWFHPNLNIVYFSVILRNGGE
;
A
#
# COMPACT_ATOMS: atom_id res chain seq x y z
N MET A 1 7.69 23.29 10.72
CA MET A 1 6.59 22.40 11.16
C MET A 1 7.23 21.14 11.74
N ALA A 2 6.65 20.55 12.77
CA ALA A 2 7.17 19.28 13.28
C ALA A 2 6.94 18.17 12.24
N ASN A 3 7.92 17.27 12.08
CA ASN A 3 7.76 16.07 11.27
C ASN A 3 7.31 14.93 12.16
N TYR A 4 6.21 14.28 11.77
CA TYR A 4 5.63 13.15 12.50
C TYR A 4 5.90 11.83 11.76
N VAL A 5 6.17 10.78 12.53
CA VAL A 5 6.32 9.41 12.04
C VAL A 5 5.27 8.54 12.70
N PHE A 6 4.51 7.82 11.89
CA PHE A 6 3.44 6.92 12.33
C PHE A 6 3.91 5.48 12.17
N ILE A 7 3.79 4.68 13.23
CA ILE A 7 4.16 3.27 13.24
C ILE A 7 2.96 2.46 13.71
N SER A 8 2.44 1.60 12.85
CA SER A 8 1.39 0.64 13.22
C SER A 8 1.99 -0.53 14.00
N LEU A 9 1.38 -0.88 15.11
CA LEU A 9 1.75 -2.00 15.98
C LEU A 9 0.56 -2.97 16.01
N GLN A 10 0.60 -3.92 15.08
CA GLN A 10 -0.50 -4.83 14.81
C GLN A 10 -0.98 -5.58 16.06
N ASP A 11 -0.05 -6.23 16.77
CA ASP A 11 -0.36 -7.07 17.92
C ASP A 11 -0.75 -6.27 19.17
N GLU A 12 -0.45 -4.97 19.17
CA GLU A 12 -0.79 -4.05 20.25
C GLU A 12 -2.05 -3.21 19.96
N ASN A 13 -2.65 -3.38 18.76
CA ASN A 13 -3.82 -2.63 18.33
C ASN A 13 -3.67 -1.11 18.52
N LYS A 14 -2.56 -0.55 18.01
CA LYS A 14 -2.28 0.88 18.14
C LYS A 14 -1.42 1.43 17.01
N ILE A 15 -1.42 2.74 16.88
CA ILE A 15 -0.44 3.51 16.11
C ILE A 15 0.36 4.35 17.09
N SER A 16 1.68 4.19 17.09
CA SER A 16 2.60 5.04 17.83
C SER A 16 3.01 6.23 16.96
N ILE A 17 2.88 7.43 17.50
CA ILE A 17 3.21 8.69 16.84
C ILE A 17 4.49 9.24 17.46
N PHE A 18 5.48 9.49 16.61
CA PHE A 18 6.77 10.06 17.00
C PHE A 18 6.97 11.42 16.34
N THR A 19 7.66 12.31 17.02
CA THR A 19 8.28 13.47 16.39
C THR A 19 9.67 13.10 15.90
N LEU A 20 10.03 13.59 14.71
CA LEU A 20 11.37 13.46 14.14
C LEU A 20 12.09 14.79 14.30
N ASP A 21 13.24 14.77 14.94
CA ASP A 21 14.19 15.88 14.98
C ASP A 21 15.03 15.87 13.69
N ASP A 22 14.88 16.90 12.87
CA ASP A 22 15.50 16.98 11.54
C ASP A 22 17.03 17.13 11.59
N GLU A 23 17.58 17.61 12.71
CA GLU A 23 19.02 17.84 12.83
C GLU A 23 19.74 16.57 13.29
N SER A 24 19.16 15.88 14.27
CA SER A 24 19.77 14.68 14.87
C SER A 24 19.24 13.35 14.30
N GLY A 25 18.09 13.39 13.57
CA GLY A 25 17.38 12.18 13.12
C GLY A 25 16.69 11.41 14.27
N LYS A 26 16.64 11.97 15.48
CA LYS A 26 16.08 11.32 16.66
C LYS A 26 14.55 11.27 16.58
N LEU A 27 14.01 10.08 16.84
CA LEU A 27 12.58 9.87 17.06
C LEU A 27 12.26 9.96 18.55
N THR A 28 11.24 10.73 18.89
CA THR A 28 10.71 10.83 20.26
C THR A 28 9.24 10.48 20.26
N LEU A 29 8.84 9.46 21.03
CA LEU A 29 7.43 9.06 21.15
C LEU A 29 6.61 10.23 21.70
N THR A 30 5.54 10.57 20.96
CA THR A 30 4.60 11.62 21.34
C THR A 30 3.38 11.04 22.03
N VAL A 31 2.72 10.09 21.35
CA VAL A 31 1.49 9.46 21.87
C VAL A 31 1.25 8.12 21.16
N ASP A 32 0.60 7.20 21.88
CA ASP A 32 0.00 5.99 21.31
C ASP A 32 -1.50 6.22 21.11
N VAL A 33 -1.99 5.95 19.89
CA VAL A 33 -3.40 6.03 19.53
C VAL A 33 -3.95 4.61 19.41
N PRO A 34 -4.95 4.21 20.22
CA PRO A 34 -5.61 2.92 20.07
C PRO A 34 -6.27 2.80 18.69
N VAL A 35 -5.98 1.72 17.97
CA VAL A 35 -6.54 1.40 16.65
C VAL A 35 -6.83 -0.09 16.64
N SER A 36 -8.10 -0.47 16.65
CA SER A 36 -8.53 -1.87 16.66
C SER A 36 -8.21 -2.60 15.35
N ASP A 37 -8.54 -3.90 15.32
CA ASP A 37 -8.61 -4.70 14.12
C ASP A 37 -7.25 -4.95 13.43
N ALA A 38 -6.20 -5.13 14.25
CA ALA A 38 -4.85 -5.48 13.80
C ALA A 38 -4.31 -4.52 12.70
N PRO A 39 -4.03 -3.23 13.04
CA PRO A 39 -3.55 -2.24 12.07
C PRO A 39 -2.22 -2.67 11.45
N SER A 40 -2.10 -2.52 10.12
CA SER A 40 -0.93 -3.00 9.38
C SER A 40 -0.38 -1.94 8.42
N GLY A 41 -0.69 -1.98 7.13
CA GLY A 41 -0.22 -1.01 6.15
C GLY A 41 -0.75 0.41 6.40
N LEU A 42 0.10 1.40 6.19
CA LEU A 42 -0.25 2.82 6.33
C LEU A 42 -0.03 3.54 5.00
N ALA A 43 -0.93 4.47 4.67
CA ALA A 43 -0.76 5.41 3.57
C ALA A 43 -1.15 6.83 4.03
N ILE A 44 -0.44 7.85 3.54
CA ILE A 44 -0.70 9.25 3.87
C ILE A 44 -1.13 9.97 2.60
N SER A 45 -2.14 10.85 2.70
CA SER A 45 -2.55 11.71 1.60
C SER A 45 -1.43 12.68 1.17
N PRO A 46 -1.38 13.12 -0.12
CA PRO A 46 -0.33 14.01 -0.61
C PRO A 46 -0.27 15.35 0.13
N ASP A 47 -1.40 15.84 0.62
CA ASP A 47 -1.49 17.06 1.44
C ASP A 47 -1.17 16.83 2.92
N ARG A 48 -0.89 15.57 3.31
CA ARG A 48 -0.54 15.12 4.66
C ARG A 48 -1.63 15.33 5.72
N LYS A 49 -2.88 15.50 5.31
CA LYS A 49 -4.00 15.71 6.25
C LYS A 49 -4.74 14.45 6.62
N SER A 50 -4.58 13.37 5.84
CA SER A 50 -5.26 12.09 6.08
C SER A 50 -4.26 10.95 6.15
N LEU A 51 -4.55 10.01 7.07
CA LEU A 51 -3.87 8.72 7.21
C LEU A 51 -4.89 7.61 6.94
N TYR A 52 -4.49 6.63 6.15
CA TYR A 52 -5.25 5.42 5.85
C TYR A 52 -4.57 4.23 6.47
N VAL A 53 -5.34 3.40 7.17
CA VAL A 53 -4.84 2.26 7.93
C VAL A 53 -5.51 0.99 7.43
N ALA A 54 -4.72 0.04 6.94
CA ALA A 54 -5.22 -1.30 6.62
C ALA A 54 -5.36 -2.14 7.89
N HIS A 55 -6.42 -2.93 7.96
CA HIS A 55 -6.73 -3.84 9.04
C HIS A 55 -6.70 -5.29 8.56
N ARG A 56 -6.30 -6.21 9.45
CA ARG A 56 -6.19 -7.63 9.12
C ARG A 56 -7.33 -8.48 9.65
N ASP A 57 -7.94 -8.10 10.78
CA ASP A 57 -9.00 -8.89 11.40
C ASP A 57 -9.93 -8.04 12.27
N PRO A 58 -11.18 -7.77 11.82
CA PRO A 58 -11.68 -8.01 10.45
C PRO A 58 -10.97 -7.15 9.40
N THR A 59 -10.96 -7.62 8.15
CA THR A 59 -10.31 -6.93 7.04
C THR A 59 -11.02 -5.63 6.68
N GLY A 60 -10.25 -4.56 6.48
CA GLY A 60 -10.81 -3.25 6.16
C GLY A 60 -9.77 -2.16 6.01
N ILE A 61 -10.26 -0.94 5.81
CA ILE A 61 -9.45 0.27 5.75
C ILE A 61 -10.15 1.34 6.59
N SER A 62 -9.45 1.91 7.57
CA SER A 62 -9.93 3.10 8.29
C SER A 62 -9.23 4.36 7.81
N SER A 63 -9.97 5.46 7.81
CA SER A 63 -9.52 6.80 7.43
C SER A 63 -9.46 7.71 8.64
N TRP A 64 -8.39 8.47 8.76
CA TRP A 64 -8.10 9.32 9.92
C TRP A 64 -7.64 10.70 9.46
N THR A 65 -8.09 11.76 10.11
CA THR A 65 -7.46 13.08 9.95
C THR A 65 -6.23 13.19 10.83
N ILE A 66 -5.23 13.93 10.35
CA ILE A 66 -3.97 14.23 11.06
C ILE A 66 -4.01 15.68 11.52
N ASP A 67 -3.97 15.92 12.81
CA ASP A 67 -3.76 17.26 13.36
C ASP A 67 -2.35 17.75 13.04
N GLN A 68 -2.26 18.84 12.30
CA GLN A 68 -0.98 19.34 11.77
C GLN A 68 -0.07 19.96 12.86
N GLY A 69 -0.63 20.28 14.02
CA GLY A 69 0.12 20.86 15.16
C GLY A 69 0.66 19.81 16.12
N THR A 70 -0.04 18.68 16.26
CA THR A 70 0.27 17.65 17.27
C THR A 70 0.57 16.27 16.67
N GLY A 71 0.26 16.04 15.39
CA GLY A 71 0.28 14.71 14.75
C GLY A 71 -0.89 13.80 15.21
N GLY A 72 -1.78 14.28 16.07
CA GLY A 72 -2.89 13.51 16.62
C GLY A 72 -3.84 12.99 15.53
N LEU A 73 -4.44 11.82 15.76
CA LEU A 73 -5.32 11.14 14.81
C LEU A 73 -6.78 11.18 15.29
N THR A 74 -7.70 11.48 14.37
CA THR A 74 -9.15 11.37 14.59
C THR A 74 -9.75 10.53 13.46
N GLN A 75 -10.42 9.43 13.80
CA GLN A 75 -11.08 8.58 12.81
C GLN A 75 -12.25 9.29 12.16
N ILE A 76 -12.34 9.24 10.83
CA ILE A 76 -13.38 9.89 10.02
C ILE A 76 -14.19 8.91 9.17
N GLY A 77 -13.75 7.64 9.07
CA GLY A 77 -14.49 6.62 8.33
C GLY A 77 -13.78 5.28 8.35
N ASN A 78 -14.51 4.26 7.90
CA ASN A 78 -13.97 2.93 7.65
C ASN A 78 -14.78 2.24 6.55
N VAL A 79 -14.12 1.36 5.78
CA VAL A 79 -14.73 0.47 4.79
C VAL A 79 -14.25 -0.95 5.03
N SER A 80 -15.12 -1.93 4.80
CA SER A 80 -14.74 -3.34 4.83
C SER A 80 -14.14 -3.76 3.50
N THR A 81 -13.18 -4.67 3.52
CA THR A 81 -12.54 -5.21 2.31
C THR A 81 -12.64 -6.74 2.28
N GLU A 82 -12.61 -7.33 1.08
CA GLU A 82 -12.72 -8.79 0.92
C GLU A 82 -11.47 -9.54 1.43
N SER A 83 -10.33 -8.84 1.53
CA SER A 83 -9.06 -9.39 1.99
C SER A 83 -8.23 -8.29 2.64
N TRP A 84 -7.20 -8.64 3.42
CA TRP A 84 -6.29 -7.64 3.96
C TRP A 84 -5.33 -7.12 2.88
N SER A 85 -5.05 -5.83 2.94
CA SER A 85 -4.14 -5.16 2.00
C SER A 85 -2.68 -5.32 2.43
N ALA A 86 -1.83 -5.78 1.49
CA ALA A 86 -0.39 -5.84 1.69
C ALA A 86 0.29 -4.47 1.53
N HIS A 87 -0.32 -3.58 0.76
CA HIS A 87 0.22 -2.25 0.47
C HIS A 87 -0.89 -1.30 0.03
N MET A 88 -0.79 -0.05 0.46
CA MET A 88 -1.68 1.02 0.03
C MET A 88 -0.89 2.29 -0.29
N THR A 89 -1.37 3.05 -1.27
CA THR A 89 -0.93 4.43 -1.52
C THR A 89 -2.10 5.25 -2.03
N THR A 90 -2.04 6.57 -1.91
CA THR A 90 -2.93 7.44 -2.66
C THR A 90 -2.39 7.67 -4.08
N ASP A 91 -3.26 8.02 -5.01
CA ASP A 91 -2.83 8.63 -6.25
C ASP A 91 -2.16 10.00 -5.98
N ARG A 92 -1.50 10.58 -6.97
CA ARG A 92 -0.73 11.83 -6.80
C ARG A 92 -1.60 13.04 -6.44
N LYS A 93 -2.91 12.98 -6.72
CA LYS A 93 -3.86 14.05 -6.41
C LYS A 93 -4.64 13.83 -5.11
N GLY A 94 -4.48 12.65 -4.49
CA GLY A 94 -5.21 12.28 -3.27
C GLY A 94 -6.70 12.06 -3.48
N ARG A 95 -7.12 11.71 -4.73
CA ARG A 95 -8.52 11.45 -5.06
C ARG A 95 -8.89 9.98 -4.95
N TYR A 96 -7.90 9.11 -4.97
CA TYR A 96 -8.07 7.66 -4.91
C TYR A 96 -7.05 7.02 -4.00
N LEU A 97 -7.48 5.98 -3.27
CA LEU A 97 -6.61 5.06 -2.55
C LEU A 97 -6.47 3.77 -3.37
N LEU A 98 -5.25 3.46 -3.76
CA LEU A 98 -4.89 2.22 -4.44
C LEU A 98 -4.39 1.22 -3.41
N SER A 99 -4.83 -0.04 -3.50
CA SER A 99 -4.44 -1.12 -2.59
C SER A 99 -4.16 -2.42 -3.32
N ALA A 100 -3.17 -3.18 -2.84
CA ALA A 100 -2.78 -4.49 -3.38
C ALA A 100 -3.07 -5.57 -2.35
N TYR A 101 -3.70 -6.66 -2.79
CA TYR A 101 -4.17 -7.77 -1.96
C TYR A 101 -3.42 -9.05 -2.34
N TYR A 102 -2.38 -9.35 -1.56
CA TYR A 102 -1.44 -10.44 -1.84
C TYR A 102 -2.11 -11.80 -1.99
N GLN A 103 -2.95 -12.17 -1.01
CA GLN A 103 -3.60 -13.48 -0.98
C GLN A 103 -4.76 -13.59 -1.97
N ALA A 104 -5.52 -12.51 -2.14
CA ALA A 104 -6.64 -12.46 -3.06
C ALA A 104 -6.19 -12.37 -4.53
N GLY A 105 -4.96 -11.93 -4.80
CA GLY A 105 -4.49 -11.72 -6.16
C GLY A 105 -5.20 -10.59 -6.88
N HIS A 106 -5.55 -9.52 -6.15
CA HIS A 106 -6.31 -8.39 -6.67
C HIS A 106 -5.62 -7.06 -6.35
N VAL A 107 -6.03 -6.05 -7.07
CA VAL A 107 -5.82 -4.65 -6.69
C VAL A 107 -7.17 -3.94 -6.65
N ALA A 108 -7.29 -2.95 -5.77
CA ALA A 108 -8.48 -2.11 -5.72
C ALA A 108 -8.13 -0.64 -5.81
N VAL A 109 -9.09 0.14 -6.27
CA VAL A 109 -9.04 1.61 -6.29
C VAL A 109 -10.33 2.12 -5.66
N HIS A 110 -10.21 2.76 -4.50
CA HIS A 110 -11.33 3.37 -3.79
C HIS A 110 -11.32 4.88 -4.00
N PRO A 111 -12.48 5.52 -4.19
CA PRO A 111 -12.56 6.97 -4.14
C PRO A 111 -12.20 7.49 -2.74
N ILE A 112 -11.66 8.69 -2.68
CA ILE A 112 -11.48 9.46 -1.45
C ILE A 112 -12.45 10.64 -1.52
N GLY A 113 -13.38 10.70 -0.57
CA GLY A 113 -14.38 11.75 -0.47
C GLY A 113 -13.80 13.11 -0.08
N ALA A 114 -14.62 14.15 -0.15
CA ALA A 114 -14.21 15.53 0.11
C ALA A 114 -13.63 15.75 1.52
N GLU A 115 -14.08 14.98 2.50
CA GLU A 115 -13.60 15.03 3.88
C GLU A 115 -12.36 14.15 4.13
N GLY A 116 -11.83 13.51 3.08
CA GLY A 116 -10.64 12.66 3.14
C GLY A 116 -10.89 11.21 3.56
N ALA A 117 -12.15 10.80 3.73
CA ALA A 117 -12.47 9.40 4.00
C ALA A 117 -12.51 8.57 2.72
N VAL A 118 -12.05 7.31 2.82
CA VAL A 118 -12.20 6.32 1.76
C VAL A 118 -13.68 5.95 1.62
N GLU A 119 -14.16 5.89 0.39
CA GLU A 119 -15.55 5.56 0.06
C GLU A 119 -15.67 4.14 -0.51
N ASP A 120 -16.83 3.52 -0.32
CA ASP A 120 -17.23 2.22 -0.84
C ASP A 120 -18.48 2.37 -1.71
N PRO A 121 -18.63 1.64 -2.82
CA PRO A 121 -17.73 0.60 -3.30
C PRO A 121 -16.48 1.15 -4.03
N PRO A 122 -15.41 0.32 -4.16
CA PRO A 122 -14.26 0.69 -4.98
C PRO A 122 -14.68 0.88 -6.44
N VAL A 123 -14.04 1.81 -7.14
CA VAL A 123 -14.23 1.97 -8.60
C VAL A 123 -13.58 0.83 -9.39
N GLU A 124 -12.60 0.16 -8.80
CA GLU A 124 -11.97 -1.05 -9.32
C GLU A 124 -11.75 -2.07 -8.21
N TRP A 125 -12.15 -3.31 -8.48
CA TRP A 125 -11.70 -4.52 -7.82
C TRP A 125 -11.21 -5.45 -8.93
N LEU A 126 -9.94 -5.34 -9.27
CA LEU A 126 -9.36 -5.91 -10.48
C LEU A 126 -8.50 -7.12 -10.15
N ALA A 127 -8.86 -8.28 -10.73
CA ALA A 127 -8.04 -9.48 -10.62
C ALA A 127 -6.71 -9.27 -11.37
N THR A 128 -5.62 -9.59 -10.69
CA THR A 128 -4.28 -9.62 -11.27
C THR A 128 -3.71 -11.03 -11.20
N ASP A 129 -3.06 -11.36 -10.10
CA ASP A 129 -2.56 -12.70 -9.79
C ASP A 129 -2.19 -12.77 -8.31
N ILE A 130 -2.07 -13.99 -7.76
CA ILE A 130 -1.59 -14.20 -6.39
C ILE A 130 -0.20 -13.59 -6.25
N GLY A 131 0.05 -12.94 -5.12
CA GLY A 131 1.33 -12.30 -4.84
C GLY A 131 1.38 -10.80 -5.14
N ALA A 132 0.24 -10.15 -5.47
CA ALA A 132 0.17 -8.69 -5.62
C ALA A 132 0.67 -8.00 -4.34
N HIS A 133 1.87 -7.41 -4.39
CA HIS A 133 2.55 -6.97 -3.17
C HIS A 133 2.55 -5.45 -2.99
N ALA A 134 2.57 -4.68 -4.05
CA ALA A 134 2.53 -3.22 -4.00
C ALA A 134 1.77 -2.66 -5.20
N ILE A 135 1.22 -1.46 -5.04
CA ILE A 135 0.66 -0.66 -6.12
C ILE A 135 0.86 0.82 -5.79
N GLN A 136 1.29 1.60 -6.77
CA GLN A 136 1.32 3.06 -6.70
C GLN A 136 1.33 3.64 -8.12
N THR A 137 0.88 4.89 -8.24
CA THR A 137 0.97 5.61 -9.52
C THR A 137 2.36 6.20 -9.72
N ASP A 138 2.76 6.32 -10.99
CA ASP A 138 3.98 7.02 -11.37
C ASP A 138 3.89 8.55 -11.05
N PRO A 139 4.99 9.30 -11.11
CA PRO A 139 4.97 10.74 -10.84
C PRO A 139 4.04 11.55 -11.75
N SER A 140 3.72 11.05 -12.96
CA SER A 140 2.78 11.70 -13.87
C SER A 140 1.31 11.38 -13.59
N ASN A 141 1.04 10.48 -12.65
CA ASN A 141 -0.29 9.96 -12.30
C ASN A 141 -1.02 9.25 -13.45
N ARG A 142 -0.29 8.72 -14.43
CA ARG A 142 -0.88 8.07 -15.63
C ARG A 142 -0.64 6.58 -15.72
N PHE A 143 0.29 6.05 -14.94
CA PHE A 143 0.66 4.63 -14.96
C PHE A 143 0.72 4.09 -13.54
N ALA A 144 0.35 2.83 -13.38
CA ALA A 144 0.50 2.10 -12.13
C ALA A 144 1.17 0.75 -12.39
N PHE A 145 2.01 0.31 -11.45
CA PHE A 145 2.68 -0.97 -11.51
C PHE A 145 2.29 -1.84 -10.33
N VAL A 146 2.20 -3.15 -10.56
CA VAL A 146 1.87 -4.12 -9.52
C VAL A 146 2.88 -5.26 -9.59
N PRO A 147 3.92 -5.23 -8.75
CA PRO A 147 4.84 -6.35 -8.62
C PRO A 147 4.16 -7.52 -7.90
N HIS A 148 4.39 -8.74 -8.42
CA HIS A 148 3.90 -9.99 -7.85
C HIS A 148 5.09 -10.83 -7.41
N ILE A 149 5.11 -11.20 -6.14
CA ILE A 149 6.05 -12.16 -5.60
C ILE A 149 5.40 -13.54 -5.63
N ALA A 150 5.91 -14.42 -6.48
CA ALA A 150 5.56 -15.82 -6.35
C ALA A 150 5.98 -16.32 -4.98
N ARG A 151 5.10 -17.04 -4.33
CA ARG A 151 5.41 -17.64 -3.06
C ARG A 151 6.59 -18.59 -3.22
N LEU A 152 7.63 -18.33 -2.47
CA LEU A 152 8.73 -19.25 -2.26
C LEU A 152 8.37 -20.18 -1.11
N PHE A 153 8.85 -21.42 -1.18
CA PHE A 153 8.62 -22.48 -0.21
C PHE A 153 8.70 -21.96 1.26
N ASP A 154 7.82 -22.47 2.11
CA ASP A 154 7.87 -22.33 3.56
C ASP A 154 7.88 -20.89 4.13
N ASN A 155 6.94 -20.07 3.68
CA ASN A 155 6.61 -18.90 4.47
C ASN A 155 5.85 -19.34 5.73
N VAL A 156 6.49 -19.20 6.89
CA VAL A 156 5.94 -19.58 8.22
C VAL A 156 4.61 -18.90 8.53
N MET A 157 4.31 -17.77 7.84
CA MET A 157 3.13 -16.95 8.07
C MET A 157 1.89 -17.39 7.26
N GLU A 158 2.02 -18.31 6.30
CA GLU A 158 0.93 -18.74 5.42
C GLU A 158 0.96 -20.25 5.16
N PRO A 159 -0.21 -20.91 5.19
CA PRO A 159 -0.25 -22.34 4.87
C PRO A 159 0.21 -22.62 3.43
N PRO A 160 0.86 -23.76 3.15
CA PRO A 160 1.27 -24.15 1.81
C PRO A 160 0.09 -24.12 0.85
N LYS A 161 0.25 -23.45 -0.29
CA LYS A 161 -0.70 -23.52 -1.41
C LYS A 161 -0.05 -24.32 -2.53
N ASP A 162 -0.85 -25.14 -3.22
CA ASP A 162 -0.37 -26.00 -4.30
C ASP A 162 0.03 -25.22 -5.56
N GLU A 163 -0.39 -23.96 -5.67
CA GLU A 163 -0.10 -23.10 -6.81
C GLU A 163 0.83 -21.94 -6.42
N LEU A 164 1.96 -21.85 -7.10
CA LEU A 164 2.87 -20.72 -7.02
C LEU A 164 2.34 -19.60 -7.93
N GLY A 165 2.18 -18.41 -7.40
CA GLY A 165 1.89 -17.23 -8.20
C GLY A 165 3.12 -16.84 -9.06
N PRO A 166 2.92 -16.02 -10.11
CA PRO A 166 4.01 -15.59 -10.98
C PRO A 166 4.91 -14.55 -10.31
N ASN A 167 6.18 -14.55 -10.68
CA ASN A 167 7.09 -13.43 -10.44
C ASN A 167 7.00 -12.49 -11.63
N VAL A 168 6.10 -11.53 -11.61
CA VAL A 168 5.85 -10.61 -12.72
C VAL A 168 5.56 -9.21 -12.21
N ILE A 169 5.66 -8.23 -13.09
CA ILE A 169 5.20 -6.87 -12.87
C ILE A 169 4.04 -6.60 -13.81
N PHE A 170 2.84 -6.39 -13.27
CA PHE A 170 1.72 -5.92 -14.06
C PHE A 170 1.86 -4.42 -14.30
N GLN A 171 1.46 -3.99 -15.49
CA GLN A 171 1.53 -2.60 -15.94
C GLN A 171 0.14 -2.13 -16.36
N PHE A 172 -0.31 -1.02 -15.78
CA PHE A 172 -1.59 -0.41 -16.06
C PHE A 172 -1.43 1.05 -16.46
N LYS A 173 -2.34 1.52 -17.31
CA LYS A 173 -2.64 2.93 -17.43
C LYS A 173 -3.64 3.27 -16.33
N PHE A 174 -3.42 4.38 -15.65
CA PHE A 174 -4.29 4.92 -14.63
C PHE A 174 -4.98 6.16 -15.17
N ASP A 175 -6.31 6.16 -15.10
CA ASP A 175 -7.14 7.32 -15.41
C ASP A 175 -7.41 8.10 -14.12
N GLU A 176 -6.75 9.24 -13.96
CA GLU A 176 -6.84 10.05 -12.75
C GLU A 176 -8.22 10.74 -12.55
N ASP A 177 -9.07 10.77 -13.55
CA ASP A 177 -10.41 11.36 -13.46
C ASP A 177 -11.45 10.34 -13.02
N THR A 178 -11.28 9.08 -13.40
CA THR A 178 -12.21 8.00 -13.09
C THR A 178 -11.69 6.96 -12.08
N GLY A 179 -10.40 6.98 -11.77
CA GLY A 179 -9.74 5.97 -10.93
C GLY A 179 -9.55 4.62 -11.62
N ARG A 180 -9.88 4.50 -12.92
CA ARG A 180 -9.83 3.24 -13.66
C ARG A 180 -8.42 2.81 -14.01
N LEU A 181 -8.21 1.49 -13.93
CA LEU A 181 -6.99 0.83 -14.37
C LEU A 181 -7.26 0.07 -15.68
N THR A 182 -6.53 0.39 -16.74
CA THR A 182 -6.60 -0.33 -18.00
C THR A 182 -5.27 -1.00 -18.32
N PRO A 183 -5.27 -2.24 -18.85
CA PRO A 183 -4.03 -2.93 -19.20
C PRO A 183 -3.13 -2.10 -20.10
N ASN A 184 -1.84 -2.05 -19.79
CA ASN A 184 -0.84 -1.49 -20.69
C ASN A 184 -0.36 -2.57 -21.68
N SER A 185 0.48 -2.21 -22.63
CA SER A 185 1.04 -3.13 -23.62
C SER A 185 2.57 -3.10 -23.55
N PRO A 186 3.22 -4.21 -23.13
CA PRO A 186 2.60 -5.44 -22.62
C PRO A 186 1.98 -5.23 -21.23
N LEU A 187 0.99 -6.08 -20.87
CA LEU A 187 0.40 -6.06 -19.52
C LEU A 187 1.38 -6.56 -18.47
N LYS A 188 2.11 -7.61 -18.77
CA LYS A 188 3.04 -8.27 -17.84
C LYS A 188 4.48 -8.09 -18.31
N LEU A 189 5.36 -7.76 -17.39
CA LEU A 189 6.80 -7.72 -17.58
C LEU A 189 7.42 -8.82 -16.71
N ASP A 190 8.25 -9.67 -17.33
CA ASP A 190 9.04 -10.66 -16.64
C ASP A 190 10.33 -10.01 -16.10
N PRO A 191 10.57 -10.02 -14.79
CA PRO A 191 11.78 -9.44 -14.21
C PRO A 191 13.02 -10.32 -14.41
N GLY A 192 12.87 -11.55 -14.87
CA GLY A 192 13.91 -12.56 -15.00
C GLY A 192 13.76 -13.74 -14.03
N GLU A 193 14.42 -14.85 -14.36
CA GLU A 193 14.34 -16.09 -13.59
C GLU A 193 14.80 -15.89 -12.13
N GLY A 194 14.02 -16.42 -11.20
CA GLY A 194 14.33 -16.36 -9.77
C GLY A 194 14.18 -14.99 -9.11
N LEU A 195 13.73 -13.96 -9.83
CA LEU A 195 13.54 -12.61 -9.30
C LEU A 195 12.08 -12.38 -8.88
N GLY A 196 11.85 -12.22 -7.58
CA GLY A 196 10.53 -11.88 -7.01
C GLY A 196 10.43 -10.38 -6.76
N PRO A 197 9.80 -9.58 -7.66
CA PRO A 197 9.66 -8.14 -7.46
C PRO A 197 8.67 -7.88 -6.32
N ARG A 198 9.03 -6.96 -5.41
CA ARG A 198 8.26 -6.72 -4.19
C ARG A 198 7.75 -5.30 -4.06
N TYR A 199 8.67 -4.35 -3.88
CA TYR A 199 8.39 -2.92 -3.81
C TYR A 199 9.11 -2.19 -4.92
N TYR A 200 8.69 -0.95 -5.19
CA TYR A 200 9.38 -0.11 -6.15
C TYR A 200 9.32 1.35 -5.77
N TRP A 201 10.26 2.11 -6.30
CA TRP A 201 10.39 3.54 -6.11
C TRP A 201 10.73 4.21 -7.42
N PHE A 202 10.09 5.34 -7.68
CA PHE A 202 10.45 6.21 -8.79
C PHE A 202 11.63 7.09 -8.40
N HIS A 203 12.58 7.25 -9.32
CA HIS A 203 13.66 8.21 -9.14
C HIS A 203 13.07 9.62 -9.10
N PRO A 204 13.49 10.52 -8.15
CA PRO A 204 12.87 11.83 -7.97
C PRO A 204 12.99 12.76 -9.18
N ASN A 205 14.06 12.61 -9.99
CA ASN A 205 14.41 13.55 -11.08
C ASN A 205 14.63 12.85 -12.44
N LEU A 206 14.58 11.53 -12.52
CA LEU A 206 14.80 10.78 -13.74
C LEU A 206 13.58 9.89 -14.05
N ASN A 207 13.33 9.63 -15.33
CA ASN A 207 12.28 8.68 -15.76
C ASN A 207 12.72 7.24 -15.53
N ILE A 208 13.03 6.89 -14.28
CA ILE A 208 13.52 5.58 -13.87
C ILE A 208 12.67 5.10 -12.70
N VAL A 209 12.32 3.81 -12.73
CA VAL A 209 11.71 3.09 -11.60
C VAL A 209 12.63 1.96 -11.16
N TYR A 210 12.82 1.82 -9.86
CA TYR A 210 13.62 0.76 -9.25
C TYR A 210 12.70 -0.23 -8.55
N PHE A 211 12.83 -1.52 -8.88
CA PHE A 211 12.14 -2.57 -8.17
C PHE A 211 13.09 -3.27 -7.21
N SER A 212 12.71 -3.41 -5.95
CA SER A 212 13.37 -4.35 -5.05
C SER A 212 12.94 -5.76 -5.40
N VAL A 213 13.88 -6.70 -5.40
CA VAL A 213 13.60 -8.10 -5.69
C VAL A 213 14.03 -8.98 -4.52
N ILE A 214 13.27 -10.04 -4.27
CA ILE A 214 13.68 -11.14 -3.41
C ILE A 214 14.27 -12.21 -4.33
N LEU A 215 15.53 -12.54 -4.11
CA LEU A 215 16.20 -13.63 -4.83
C LEU A 215 15.70 -14.97 -4.28
N ARG A 216 15.39 -15.89 -5.20
CA ARG A 216 15.35 -17.30 -4.85
C ARG A 216 16.80 -17.77 -4.67
N ASN A 217 17.26 -17.94 -3.46
CA ASN A 217 18.40 -18.81 -3.26
C ASN A 217 17.90 -20.21 -3.56
N GLY A 218 18.27 -20.71 -4.75
CA GLY A 218 18.19 -22.13 -5.02
C GLY A 218 19.05 -22.80 -3.93
N GLY A 219 18.39 -23.48 -2.99
CA GLY A 219 19.14 -24.36 -2.09
C GLY A 219 19.80 -25.42 -2.96
N GLU A 220 21.12 -25.43 -3.01
CA GLU A 220 21.91 -26.64 -3.20
C GLU A 220 21.88 -27.41 -1.88
#